data_3b8aaf0a21737b4356acdf00a9a15345
#
_entry.id   3b8aaf0a21737b4356acdf00a9a15345
#
_cell.length_a   1.000
_cell.length_b   1.000
_cell.length_c   1.000
_cell.angle_alpha   90.00
_cell.angle_beta   90.00
_cell.angle_gamma   90.00
#
_symmetry.space_group_name_H-M   'P 1'
#
loop_
_entity.id
_entity.type
_entity.pdbx_description
1 polymer ?
#
loop_
_entity_poly.entity_id
_entity_poly.type
_entity_poly.pdbx_seq_one_letter_code
_entity_poly.pdbx_strand_id
1 'polypeptide(L)'
;IMVGTEHTSKQFDAELEAVRARVLQMGGLVESQIKLAVESLVSGDVALMNQVIEDDHRVNAMEVEIDESCNHILVRRQPAAGDLRMVMTVIKTITDLERIGDEAEKIARMAKLLSQKERLHLPRYNEIKHAAELALDMLRKSLDAFARLDLATAAQVVRQDEQVDEEFRAIMRYLITFMMEDPRTISTSLEILFVAKAIERIGDHAKNMSEYVVYMVKGRDVRHVTVEEIEREVQQ
;
A
#
# COMPACT_ATOMS: atom_id res chain seq x y z
N ILE A 1 -19.70 44.82 -2.01
CA ILE A 1 -20.29 43.55 -1.54
C ILE A 1 -19.33 42.44 -1.93
N MET A 2 -18.30 42.18 -1.13
CA MET A 2 -17.31 41.12 -1.29
C MET A 2 -17.41 40.15 -0.13
N VAL A 3 -18.54 39.49 0.10
CA VAL A 3 -18.72 38.56 1.21
C VAL A 3 -18.82 37.10 0.72
N GLY A 4 -18.92 36.86 -0.61
CA GLY A 4 -19.18 35.52 -1.16
C GLY A 4 -17.95 34.66 -1.46
N THR A 5 -16.77 35.25 -1.67
CA THR A 5 -15.57 34.54 -2.12
C THR A 5 -14.79 33.88 -0.98
N GLU A 6 -14.69 34.51 0.20
CA GLU A 6 -13.96 33.92 1.35
C GLU A 6 -14.67 32.69 1.95
N HIS A 7 -16.01 32.71 2.05
CA HIS A 7 -16.75 31.57 2.57
C HIS A 7 -16.69 30.35 1.63
N THR A 8 -16.71 30.57 0.32
CA THR A 8 -16.62 29.50 -0.68
C THR A 8 -15.22 28.86 -0.69
N SER A 9 -14.17 29.66 -0.54
CA SER A 9 -12.78 29.19 -0.41
C SER A 9 -12.58 28.35 0.85
N LYS A 10 -12.98 28.85 2.02
CA LYS A 10 -12.83 28.10 3.30
C LYS A 10 -13.59 26.77 3.32
N GLN A 11 -14.77 26.71 2.72
CA GLN A 11 -15.52 25.45 2.62
C GLN A 11 -14.83 24.48 1.67
N PHE A 12 -14.29 24.94 0.56
CA PHE A 12 -13.56 24.13 -0.38
C PHE A 12 -12.27 23.56 0.24
N ASP A 13 -11.49 24.38 0.94
CA ASP A 13 -10.31 23.97 1.68
C ASP A 13 -10.66 22.89 2.73
N ALA A 14 -11.78 23.03 3.43
CA ALA A 14 -12.26 22.06 4.39
C ALA A 14 -12.67 20.72 3.72
N GLU A 15 -13.27 20.76 2.54
CA GLU A 15 -13.62 19.58 1.76
C GLU A 15 -12.35 18.82 1.31
N LEU A 16 -11.31 19.53 0.84
CA LEU A 16 -10.02 18.93 0.46
C LEU A 16 -9.30 18.32 1.67
N GLU A 17 -9.25 19.00 2.80
CA GLU A 17 -8.65 18.48 4.02
C GLU A 17 -9.42 17.26 4.57
N ALA A 18 -10.74 17.24 4.48
CA ALA A 18 -11.56 16.12 4.89
C ALA A 18 -11.25 14.85 4.05
N VAL A 19 -11.08 15.01 2.75
CA VAL A 19 -10.72 13.90 1.86
C VAL A 19 -9.30 13.40 2.16
N ARG A 20 -8.33 14.30 2.39
CA ARG A 20 -6.96 13.92 2.80
C ARG A 20 -6.96 13.14 4.13
N ALA A 21 -7.71 13.61 5.12
CA ALA A 21 -7.82 12.93 6.42
C ALA A 21 -8.40 11.52 6.26
N ARG A 22 -9.38 11.33 5.38
CA ARG A 22 -9.97 10.00 5.11
C ARG A 22 -9.00 9.05 4.42
N VAL A 23 -8.14 9.54 3.52
CA VAL A 23 -7.05 8.74 2.93
C VAL A 23 -6.14 8.20 4.03
N LEU A 24 -5.75 9.05 5.00
CA LEU A 24 -4.90 8.63 6.11
C LEU A 24 -5.60 7.61 7.04
N GLN A 25 -6.91 7.75 7.26
CA GLN A 25 -7.70 6.76 8.01
C GLN A 25 -7.75 5.41 7.29
N MET A 26 -7.98 5.42 5.98
CA MET A 26 -7.92 4.21 5.13
C MET A 26 -6.54 3.57 5.18
N GLY A 27 -5.47 4.37 5.10
CA GLY A 27 -4.10 3.92 5.25
C GLY A 27 -3.83 3.23 6.58
N GLY A 28 -4.34 3.77 7.70
CA GLY A 28 -4.24 3.15 9.02
C GLY A 28 -4.97 1.80 9.12
N LEU A 29 -6.13 1.69 8.47
CA LEU A 29 -6.88 0.43 8.40
C LEU A 29 -6.10 -0.63 7.62
N VAL A 30 -5.57 -0.28 6.46
CA VAL A 30 -4.77 -1.18 5.60
C VAL A 30 -3.46 -1.60 6.31
N GLU A 31 -2.79 -0.67 7.01
CA GLU A 31 -1.64 -1.00 7.85
C GLU A 31 -1.97 -2.06 8.90
N SER A 32 -3.12 -1.92 9.57
CA SER A 32 -3.59 -2.90 10.54
C SER A 32 -3.88 -4.26 9.90
N GLN A 33 -4.48 -4.30 8.73
CA GLN A 33 -4.73 -5.54 7.98
C GLN A 33 -3.43 -6.28 7.66
N ILE A 34 -2.39 -5.58 7.17
CA ILE A 34 -1.10 -6.20 6.87
C ILE A 34 -0.50 -6.84 8.13
N LYS A 35 -0.50 -6.10 9.26
CA LYS A 35 0.02 -6.60 10.55
C LYS A 35 -0.69 -7.87 10.98
N LEU A 36 -2.03 -7.84 11.00
CA LEU A 36 -2.84 -8.99 11.40
C LEU A 36 -2.68 -10.18 10.46
N ALA A 37 -2.57 -9.94 9.14
CA ALA A 37 -2.35 -11.00 8.17
C ALA A 37 -1.00 -11.72 8.40
N VAL A 38 0.09 -10.97 8.63
CA VAL A 38 1.42 -11.51 8.91
C VAL A 38 1.45 -12.20 10.27
N GLU A 39 0.85 -11.61 11.30
CA GLU A 39 0.73 -12.22 12.62
C GLU A 39 -0.04 -13.54 12.56
N SER A 40 -1.15 -13.58 11.85
CA SER A 40 -1.96 -14.80 11.67
C SER A 40 -1.19 -15.91 10.95
N LEU A 41 -0.36 -15.56 9.97
CA LEU A 41 0.53 -16.51 9.28
C LEU A 41 1.55 -17.12 10.24
N VAL A 42 2.19 -16.30 11.08
CA VAL A 42 3.25 -16.74 12.00
C VAL A 42 2.68 -17.54 13.16
N SER A 43 1.57 -17.07 13.76
CA SER A 43 0.92 -17.71 14.90
C SER A 43 0.10 -18.95 14.52
N GLY A 44 -0.42 -19.01 13.29
CA GLY A 44 -1.38 -20.01 12.86
C GLY A 44 -2.80 -19.75 13.39
N ASP A 45 -3.10 -18.54 13.86
CA ASP A 45 -4.39 -18.17 14.45
C ASP A 45 -5.45 -17.97 13.35
N VAL A 46 -6.35 -18.94 13.23
CA VAL A 46 -7.43 -18.95 12.23
C VAL A 46 -8.46 -17.84 12.48
N ALA A 47 -8.65 -17.42 13.74
CA ALA A 47 -9.57 -16.34 14.04
C ALA A 47 -9.04 -15.00 13.48
N LEU A 48 -7.75 -14.72 13.61
CA LEU A 48 -7.11 -13.56 12.99
C LEU A 48 -7.17 -13.62 11.45
N MET A 49 -6.96 -14.79 10.85
CA MET A 49 -7.08 -14.96 9.40
C MET A 49 -8.49 -14.60 8.91
N ASN A 50 -9.52 -15.10 9.59
CA ASN A 50 -10.89 -14.79 9.24
C ASN A 50 -11.21 -13.31 9.45
N GLN A 51 -10.73 -12.70 10.52
CA GLN A 51 -10.90 -11.27 10.77
C GLN A 51 -10.33 -10.41 9.63
N VAL A 52 -9.13 -10.69 9.16
CA VAL A 52 -8.51 -9.95 8.03
C VAL A 52 -9.36 -10.10 6.77
N ILE A 53 -9.84 -11.31 6.47
CA ILE A 53 -10.68 -11.59 5.29
C ILE A 53 -12.03 -10.87 5.39
N GLU A 54 -12.63 -10.83 6.58
CA GLU A 54 -13.92 -10.17 6.80
C GLU A 54 -13.81 -8.64 6.82
N ASP A 55 -12.71 -8.10 7.35
CA ASP A 55 -12.50 -6.65 7.46
C ASP A 55 -12.16 -5.98 6.12
N ASP A 56 -11.81 -6.74 5.08
CA ASP A 56 -11.45 -6.21 3.77
C ASP A 56 -12.58 -5.36 3.14
N HIS A 57 -13.84 -5.77 3.31
CA HIS A 57 -14.97 -4.99 2.82
C HIS A 57 -15.05 -3.55 3.39
N ARG A 58 -14.40 -3.28 4.53
CA ARG A 58 -14.34 -1.93 5.13
C ARG A 58 -13.40 -1.03 4.34
N VAL A 59 -12.28 -1.58 3.84
CA VAL A 59 -11.36 -0.84 2.97
C VAL A 59 -12.06 -0.50 1.66
N ASN A 60 -12.75 -1.48 1.06
CA ASN A 60 -13.49 -1.31 -0.19
C ASN A 60 -14.61 -0.26 -0.06
N ALA A 61 -15.34 -0.26 1.08
CA ALA A 61 -16.34 0.76 1.36
C ALA A 61 -15.73 2.16 1.49
N MET A 62 -14.57 2.28 2.16
CA MET A 62 -13.87 3.57 2.30
C MET A 62 -13.36 4.08 0.94
N GLU A 63 -12.85 3.21 0.06
CA GLU A 63 -12.47 3.59 -1.29
C GLU A 63 -13.63 4.27 -2.02
N VAL A 64 -14.79 3.60 -2.09
CA VAL A 64 -15.99 4.11 -2.77
C VAL A 64 -16.43 5.45 -2.19
N GLU A 65 -16.50 5.58 -0.86
CA GLU A 65 -16.93 6.82 -0.20
C GLU A 65 -15.97 7.99 -0.46
N ILE A 66 -14.66 7.74 -0.50
CA ILE A 66 -13.66 8.79 -0.80
C ILE A 66 -13.73 9.16 -2.27
N ASP A 67 -13.88 8.18 -3.18
CA ASP A 67 -14.05 8.44 -4.61
C ASP A 67 -15.28 9.29 -4.89
N GLU A 68 -16.43 8.97 -4.29
CA GLU A 68 -17.65 9.79 -4.40
C GLU A 68 -17.43 11.23 -3.89
N SER A 69 -16.69 11.40 -2.79
CA SER A 69 -16.33 12.71 -2.27
C SER A 69 -15.47 13.51 -3.24
N CYS A 70 -14.49 12.85 -3.88
CA CYS A 70 -13.66 13.44 -4.94
C CYS A 70 -14.50 13.86 -6.15
N ASN A 71 -15.42 13.00 -6.60
CA ASN A 71 -16.32 13.29 -7.70
C ASN A 71 -17.22 14.51 -7.39
N HIS A 72 -17.73 14.62 -6.17
CA HIS A 72 -18.48 15.81 -5.72
C HIS A 72 -17.65 17.09 -5.77
N ILE A 73 -16.39 17.05 -5.35
CA ILE A 73 -15.46 18.19 -5.43
C ILE A 73 -15.25 18.59 -6.89
N LEU A 74 -14.96 17.64 -7.78
CA LEU A 74 -14.72 17.91 -9.20
C LEU A 74 -15.91 18.60 -9.86
N VAL A 75 -17.12 18.10 -9.61
CA VAL A 75 -18.35 18.61 -10.25
C VAL A 75 -18.74 19.99 -9.69
N ARG A 76 -18.64 20.19 -8.37
CA ARG A 76 -19.17 21.40 -7.73
C ARG A 76 -18.18 22.56 -7.71
N ARG A 77 -16.88 22.27 -7.58
CA ARG A 77 -15.84 23.28 -7.34
C ARG A 77 -15.02 23.59 -8.58
N GLN A 78 -14.98 22.67 -9.57
CA GLN A 78 -14.17 22.81 -10.78
C GLN A 78 -12.72 23.24 -10.43
N PRO A 79 -12.01 22.43 -9.59
CA PRO A 79 -10.69 22.81 -9.08
C PRO A 79 -9.69 23.02 -10.21
N ALA A 80 -8.76 23.94 -10.01
CA ALA A 80 -7.72 24.25 -10.98
C ALA A 80 -6.33 23.86 -10.47
N ALA A 81 -5.43 23.61 -11.39
CA ALA A 81 -4.00 23.40 -11.14
C ALA A 81 -3.69 22.47 -9.95
N GLY A 82 -3.22 23.02 -8.83
CA GLY A 82 -2.79 22.28 -7.66
C GLY A 82 -3.90 21.44 -7.00
N ASP A 83 -5.08 22.04 -6.83
CA ASP A 83 -6.22 21.37 -6.21
C ASP A 83 -6.72 20.21 -7.05
N LEU A 84 -6.74 20.38 -8.39
CA LEU A 84 -7.06 19.28 -9.31
C LEU A 84 -6.05 18.13 -9.19
N ARG A 85 -4.75 18.46 -9.14
CA ARG A 85 -3.71 17.42 -8.96
C ARG A 85 -3.87 16.69 -7.62
N MET A 86 -4.22 17.41 -6.55
CA MET A 86 -4.49 16.80 -5.25
C MET A 86 -5.65 15.80 -5.34
N VAL A 87 -6.81 16.20 -5.89
CA VAL A 87 -7.97 15.30 -6.04
C VAL A 87 -7.62 14.07 -6.89
N MET A 88 -6.92 14.27 -8.00
CA MET A 88 -6.47 13.17 -8.86
C MET A 88 -5.47 12.25 -8.15
N THR A 89 -4.60 12.79 -7.31
CA THR A 89 -3.67 12.00 -6.49
C THR A 89 -4.43 11.19 -5.43
N VAL A 90 -5.42 11.77 -4.78
CA VAL A 90 -6.28 11.04 -3.83
C VAL A 90 -6.95 9.83 -4.50
N ILE A 91 -7.59 10.03 -5.65
CA ILE A 91 -8.26 8.94 -6.39
C ILE A 91 -7.30 7.78 -6.70
N LYS A 92 -6.08 8.09 -7.14
CA LYS A 92 -5.06 7.07 -7.41
C LYS A 92 -4.59 6.39 -6.12
N THR A 93 -4.37 7.16 -5.05
CA THR A 93 -3.88 6.66 -3.77
C THR A 93 -4.87 5.70 -3.11
N ILE A 94 -6.17 5.99 -3.14
CA ILE A 94 -7.18 5.09 -2.55
C ILE A 94 -7.27 3.77 -3.32
N THR A 95 -7.10 3.80 -4.63
CA THR A 95 -7.04 2.58 -5.45
C THR A 95 -5.81 1.73 -5.11
N ASP A 96 -4.64 2.34 -4.90
CA ASP A 96 -3.47 1.58 -4.44
C ASP A 96 -3.64 1.07 -3.00
N LEU A 97 -4.28 1.83 -2.11
CA LEU A 97 -4.60 1.37 -0.74
C LEU A 97 -5.56 0.18 -0.73
N GLU A 98 -6.60 0.20 -1.57
CA GLU A 98 -7.50 -0.95 -1.74
C GLU A 98 -6.75 -2.19 -2.21
N ARG A 99 -5.88 -2.05 -3.22
CA ARG A 99 -5.05 -3.16 -3.70
C ARG A 99 -4.08 -3.68 -2.64
N ILE A 100 -3.54 -2.82 -1.79
CA ILE A 100 -2.74 -3.25 -0.64
C ILE A 100 -3.61 -4.06 0.34
N GLY A 101 -4.84 -3.66 0.58
CA GLY A 101 -5.83 -4.42 1.37
C GLY A 101 -6.09 -5.81 0.78
N ASP A 102 -6.33 -5.89 -0.53
CA ASP A 102 -6.48 -7.15 -1.26
C ASP A 102 -5.27 -8.08 -1.08
N GLU A 103 -4.03 -7.54 -1.13
CA GLU A 103 -2.84 -8.35 -0.91
C GLU A 103 -2.73 -8.82 0.56
N ALA A 104 -3.15 -8.00 1.54
CA ALA A 104 -3.21 -8.44 2.94
C ALA A 104 -4.27 -9.55 3.15
N GLU A 105 -5.44 -9.43 2.52
CA GLU A 105 -6.46 -10.50 2.50
C GLU A 105 -5.91 -11.78 1.88
N LYS A 106 -5.18 -11.68 0.77
CA LYS A 106 -4.53 -12.82 0.11
C LYS A 106 -3.54 -13.53 1.03
N ILE A 107 -2.72 -12.78 1.78
CA ILE A 107 -1.81 -13.35 2.79
C ILE A 107 -2.61 -14.17 3.81
N ALA A 108 -3.71 -13.63 4.34
CA ALA A 108 -4.56 -14.34 5.30
C ALA A 108 -5.21 -15.60 4.71
N ARG A 109 -5.64 -15.56 3.45
CA ARG A 109 -6.17 -16.75 2.75
C ARG A 109 -5.11 -17.83 2.56
N MET A 110 -3.89 -17.46 2.18
CA MET A 110 -2.77 -18.42 2.06
C MET A 110 -2.38 -18.98 3.43
N ALA A 111 -2.35 -18.15 4.47
CA ALA A 111 -2.12 -18.59 5.85
C ALA A 111 -3.16 -19.64 6.29
N LYS A 112 -4.43 -19.45 5.91
CA LYS A 112 -5.52 -20.40 6.20
C LYS A 112 -5.32 -21.73 5.49
N LEU A 113 -4.87 -21.74 4.23
CA LEU A 113 -4.54 -22.98 3.51
C LEU A 113 -3.35 -23.68 4.16
N LEU A 114 -2.32 -22.94 4.57
CA LEU A 114 -1.16 -23.48 5.26
C LEU A 114 -1.51 -24.08 6.62
N SER A 115 -2.45 -23.50 7.37
CA SER A 115 -2.88 -23.98 8.69
C SER A 115 -3.61 -25.33 8.64
N GLN A 116 -4.19 -25.69 7.49
CA GLN A 116 -4.93 -26.93 7.27
C GLN A 116 -4.01 -28.12 6.92
N LYS A 117 -2.75 -27.85 6.60
CA LYS A 117 -1.76 -28.88 6.24
C LYS A 117 -0.97 -29.29 7.46
N GLU A 118 -0.52 -30.56 7.48
CA GLU A 118 0.48 -31.00 8.46
C GLU A 118 1.67 -30.03 8.40
N ARG A 119 2.09 -29.51 9.56
CA ARG A 119 3.21 -28.58 9.68
C ARG A 119 4.51 -29.28 9.23
N LEU A 120 4.71 -29.34 7.92
CA LEU A 120 6.06 -29.51 7.40
C LEU A 120 6.87 -28.34 7.96
N HIS A 121 8.00 -28.63 8.60
CA HIS A 121 8.93 -27.61 9.09
C HIS A 121 9.40 -26.78 7.91
N LEU A 122 8.65 -25.72 7.61
CA LEU A 122 9.05 -24.72 6.64
C LEU A 122 9.92 -23.70 7.37
N PRO A 123 11.22 -23.73 7.14
CA PRO A 123 12.10 -22.69 7.64
C PRO A 123 11.79 -21.43 6.83
N ARG A 124 11.78 -20.26 7.44
CA ARG A 124 11.83 -18.91 6.88
C ARG A 124 10.60 -18.03 7.04
N TYR A 125 9.75 -18.27 8.03
CA TYR A 125 8.79 -17.24 8.46
C TYR A 125 9.48 -15.93 8.88
N ASN A 126 10.75 -15.99 9.30
CA ASN A 126 11.52 -14.80 9.67
C ASN A 126 11.81 -13.91 8.45
N GLU A 127 12.16 -14.50 7.30
CA GLU A 127 12.41 -13.73 6.07
C GLU A 127 11.10 -13.14 5.51
N ILE A 128 10.01 -13.90 5.57
CA ILE A 128 8.67 -13.41 5.22
C ILE A 128 8.28 -12.22 6.14
N LYS A 129 8.49 -12.37 7.44
CA LYS A 129 8.23 -11.30 8.41
C LYS A 129 9.08 -10.08 8.13
N HIS A 130 10.38 -10.27 7.86
CA HIS A 130 11.29 -9.18 7.52
C HIS A 130 10.86 -8.42 6.25
N ALA A 131 10.54 -9.14 5.17
CA ALA A 131 10.03 -8.55 3.95
C ALA A 131 8.73 -7.77 4.19
N ALA A 132 7.82 -8.30 5.02
CA ALA A 132 6.58 -7.62 5.38
C ALA A 132 6.83 -6.36 6.22
N GLU A 133 7.80 -6.36 7.13
CA GLU A 133 8.21 -5.17 7.89
C GLU A 133 8.76 -4.07 6.98
N LEU A 134 9.55 -4.42 5.96
CA LEU A 134 10.03 -3.48 4.95
C LEU A 134 8.90 -2.87 4.13
N ALA A 135 7.98 -3.69 3.62
CA ALA A 135 6.82 -3.21 2.85
C ALA A 135 5.89 -2.33 3.70
N LEU A 136 5.70 -2.68 4.98
CA LEU A 136 4.92 -1.90 5.93
C LEU A 136 5.57 -0.54 6.24
N ASP A 137 6.89 -0.49 6.38
CA ASP A 137 7.64 0.74 6.55
C ASP A 137 7.51 1.64 5.31
N MET A 138 7.55 1.07 4.10
CA MET A 138 7.28 1.80 2.86
C MET A 138 5.89 2.41 2.84
N LEU A 139 4.85 1.66 3.22
CA LEU A 139 3.47 2.17 3.31
C LEU A 139 3.38 3.34 4.29
N ARG A 140 3.93 3.22 5.49
CA ARG A 140 3.94 4.30 6.50
C ARG A 140 4.61 5.56 5.99
N LYS A 141 5.79 5.40 5.39
CA LYS A 141 6.53 6.53 4.82
C LYS A 141 5.80 7.17 3.65
N SER A 142 5.13 6.40 2.79
CA SER A 142 4.34 6.95 1.68
C SER A 142 3.12 7.73 2.19
N LEU A 143 2.44 7.25 3.23
CA LEU A 143 1.36 7.99 3.89
C LEU A 143 1.85 9.27 4.58
N ASP A 144 3.01 9.22 5.23
CA ASP A 144 3.65 10.39 5.84
C ASP A 144 4.06 11.42 4.77
N ALA A 145 4.64 10.96 3.66
CA ALA A 145 4.98 11.80 2.52
C ALA A 145 3.73 12.47 1.93
N PHE A 146 2.63 11.72 1.78
CA PHE A 146 1.35 12.27 1.33
C PHE A 146 0.79 13.31 2.32
N ALA A 147 0.82 13.03 3.62
CA ALA A 147 0.29 13.93 4.65
C ALA A 147 1.06 15.26 4.72
N ARG A 148 2.37 15.21 4.53
CA ARG A 148 3.27 16.37 4.70
C ARG A 148 3.75 16.99 3.39
N LEU A 149 3.40 16.40 2.24
CA LEU A 149 3.92 16.77 0.94
C LEU A 149 5.47 16.68 0.88
N ASP A 150 6.01 15.66 1.58
CA ASP A 150 7.44 15.47 1.76
C ASP A 150 8.06 14.68 0.60
N LEU A 151 8.70 15.40 -0.30
CA LEU A 151 9.36 14.84 -1.48
C LEU A 151 10.57 13.97 -1.12
N ALA A 152 11.30 14.33 -0.06
CA ALA A 152 12.49 13.58 0.34
C ALA A 152 12.11 12.19 0.85
N THR A 153 11.08 12.10 1.70
CA THR A 153 10.52 10.83 2.15
C THR A 153 9.93 10.02 0.99
N ALA A 154 9.23 10.67 0.05
CA ALA A 154 8.73 9.99 -1.15
C ALA A 154 9.85 9.35 -1.97
N ALA A 155 10.95 10.05 -2.22
CA ALA A 155 12.11 9.50 -2.94
C ALA A 155 12.78 8.34 -2.18
N GLN A 156 12.83 8.40 -0.85
CA GLN A 156 13.34 7.29 -0.02
C GLN A 156 12.51 6.02 -0.20
N VAL A 157 11.18 6.12 -0.24
CA VAL A 157 10.30 4.96 -0.48
C VAL A 157 10.57 4.32 -1.82
N VAL A 158 10.70 5.14 -2.88
CA VAL A 158 11.00 4.64 -4.24
C VAL A 158 12.31 3.85 -4.26
N ARG A 159 13.35 4.31 -3.55
CA ARG A 159 14.63 3.60 -3.44
C ARG A 159 14.53 2.35 -2.57
N GLN A 160 13.70 2.37 -1.51
CA GLN A 160 13.51 1.25 -0.60
C GLN A 160 12.84 0.04 -1.27
N ASP A 161 12.11 0.25 -2.35
CA ASP A 161 11.45 -0.78 -3.14
C ASP A 161 12.45 -1.87 -3.62
N GLU A 162 13.67 -1.49 -3.99
CA GLU A 162 14.72 -2.43 -4.38
C GLU A 162 15.03 -3.47 -3.29
N GLN A 163 14.93 -3.09 -2.01
CA GLN A 163 15.19 -4.00 -0.89
C GLN A 163 14.08 -5.05 -0.76
N VAL A 164 12.82 -4.67 -0.93
CA VAL A 164 11.69 -5.62 -0.92
C VAL A 164 11.80 -6.61 -2.08
N ASP A 165 12.18 -6.12 -3.25
CA ASP A 165 12.45 -6.93 -4.43
C ASP A 165 13.57 -7.96 -4.21
N GLU A 166 14.67 -7.55 -3.56
CA GLU A 166 15.79 -8.43 -3.25
C GLU A 166 15.38 -9.53 -2.25
N GLU A 167 14.61 -9.18 -1.20
CA GLU A 167 14.06 -10.16 -0.27
C GLU A 167 13.13 -11.15 -0.97
N PHE A 168 12.23 -10.69 -1.83
CA PHE A 168 11.37 -11.56 -2.62
C PHE A 168 12.19 -12.54 -3.49
N ARG A 169 13.21 -12.05 -4.19
CA ARG A 169 14.09 -12.90 -5.01
C ARG A 169 14.85 -13.93 -4.18
N ALA A 170 15.29 -13.56 -2.97
CA ALA A 170 15.98 -14.47 -2.05
C ALA A 170 15.05 -15.57 -1.55
N ILE A 171 13.84 -15.21 -1.13
CA ILE A 171 12.80 -16.16 -0.71
C ILE A 171 12.45 -17.13 -1.86
N MET A 172 12.23 -16.59 -3.05
CA MET A 172 11.91 -17.40 -4.24
C MET A 172 13.00 -18.42 -4.56
N ARG A 173 14.27 -18.00 -4.61
CA ARG A 173 15.40 -18.93 -4.87
C ARG A 173 15.47 -20.06 -3.83
N TYR A 174 15.25 -19.71 -2.57
CA TYR A 174 15.23 -20.70 -1.50
C TYR A 174 14.09 -21.71 -1.67
N LEU A 175 12.87 -21.22 -1.93
CA LEU A 175 11.71 -22.10 -2.12
C LEU A 175 11.89 -23.03 -3.31
N ILE A 176 12.49 -22.55 -4.42
CA ILE A 176 12.82 -23.39 -5.58
C ILE A 176 13.78 -24.52 -5.18
N THR A 177 14.85 -24.21 -4.45
CA THR A 177 15.82 -25.22 -3.97
C THR A 177 15.10 -26.24 -3.07
N PHE A 178 14.26 -25.79 -2.16
CA PHE A 178 13.52 -26.66 -1.25
C PHE A 178 12.55 -27.61 -1.99
N MET A 179 11.85 -27.10 -3.00
CA MET A 179 10.98 -27.93 -3.86
C MET A 179 11.75 -28.98 -4.66
N MET A 180 12.98 -28.66 -5.09
CA MET A 180 13.84 -29.62 -5.81
C MET A 180 14.37 -30.72 -4.89
N GLU A 181 14.64 -30.42 -3.63
CA GLU A 181 15.11 -31.40 -2.64
C GLU A 181 14.00 -32.35 -2.18
N ASP A 182 12.79 -31.85 -1.98
CA ASP A 182 11.62 -32.64 -1.58
C ASP A 182 10.36 -32.23 -2.34
N PRO A 183 9.98 -32.95 -3.40
CA PRO A 183 8.79 -32.65 -4.20
C PRO A 183 7.46 -32.64 -3.42
N ARG A 184 7.40 -33.25 -2.24
CA ARG A 184 6.21 -33.24 -1.39
C ARG A 184 5.93 -31.83 -0.82
N THR A 185 6.91 -30.95 -0.83
CA THR A 185 6.82 -29.58 -0.34
C THR A 185 6.31 -28.59 -1.38
N ILE A 186 6.14 -29.00 -2.65
CA ILE A 186 5.79 -28.08 -3.76
C ILE A 186 4.53 -27.28 -3.45
N SER A 187 3.45 -27.93 -3.05
CA SER A 187 2.17 -27.24 -2.78
C SER A 187 2.30 -26.18 -1.68
N THR A 188 2.99 -26.51 -0.59
CA THR A 188 3.20 -25.59 0.54
C THR A 188 4.17 -24.47 0.18
N SER A 189 5.22 -24.79 -0.56
CA SER A 189 6.19 -23.78 -1.04
C SER A 189 5.53 -22.76 -1.99
N LEU A 190 4.60 -23.20 -2.85
CA LEU A 190 3.85 -22.29 -3.72
C LEU A 190 2.96 -21.34 -2.93
N GLU A 191 2.30 -21.80 -1.87
CA GLU A 191 1.49 -20.93 -1.01
C GLU A 191 2.34 -19.85 -0.31
N ILE A 192 3.54 -20.22 0.16
CA ILE A 192 4.50 -19.27 0.72
C ILE A 192 5.03 -18.31 -0.34
N LEU A 193 5.26 -18.79 -1.56
CA LEU A 193 5.66 -17.94 -2.67
C LEU A 193 4.58 -16.88 -2.99
N PHE A 194 3.30 -17.26 -2.93
CA PHE A 194 2.19 -16.32 -3.10
C PHE A 194 2.13 -15.30 -1.96
N VAL A 195 2.44 -15.68 -0.72
CA VAL A 195 2.59 -14.73 0.38
C VAL A 195 3.73 -13.75 0.12
N ALA A 196 4.90 -14.25 -0.27
CA ALA A 196 6.06 -13.40 -0.58
C ALA A 196 5.75 -12.43 -1.74
N LYS A 197 5.03 -12.90 -2.77
CA LYS A 197 4.61 -12.06 -3.90
C LYS A 197 3.58 -11.01 -3.48
N ALA A 198 2.66 -11.34 -2.58
CA ALA A 198 1.72 -10.36 -2.04
C ALA A 198 2.44 -9.25 -1.27
N ILE A 199 3.46 -9.60 -0.49
CA ILE A 199 4.29 -8.62 0.23
C ILE A 199 5.06 -7.70 -0.73
N GLU A 200 5.68 -8.26 -1.78
CA GLU A 200 6.36 -7.45 -2.80
C GLU A 200 5.38 -6.48 -3.47
N ARG A 201 4.16 -6.91 -3.81
CA ARG A 201 3.15 -6.04 -4.39
C ARG A 201 2.67 -4.94 -3.45
N ILE A 202 2.64 -5.19 -2.13
CA ILE A 202 2.40 -4.12 -1.14
C ILE A 202 3.47 -3.02 -1.27
N GLY A 203 4.74 -3.40 -1.42
CA GLY A 203 5.85 -2.48 -1.69
C GLY A 203 5.65 -1.69 -2.98
N ASP A 204 5.34 -2.38 -4.08
CA ASP A 204 5.03 -1.76 -5.39
C ASP A 204 3.96 -0.66 -5.28
N HIS A 205 2.84 -0.97 -4.60
CA HIS A 205 1.76 0.00 -4.43
C HIS A 205 2.16 1.18 -3.53
N ALA A 206 2.92 0.94 -2.46
CA ALA A 206 3.46 2.01 -1.62
C ALA A 206 4.42 2.94 -2.39
N LYS A 207 5.24 2.37 -3.28
CA LYS A 207 6.07 3.14 -4.22
C LYS A 207 5.22 4.00 -5.15
N ASN A 208 4.17 3.43 -5.78
CA ASN A 208 3.26 4.19 -6.62
C ASN A 208 2.68 5.41 -5.88
N MET A 209 2.24 5.21 -4.64
CA MET A 209 1.72 6.30 -3.80
C MET A 209 2.75 7.42 -3.61
N SER A 210 4.03 7.07 -3.41
CA SER A 210 5.12 8.05 -3.29
C SER A 210 5.39 8.80 -4.59
N GLU A 211 5.33 8.13 -5.74
CA GLU A 211 5.42 8.76 -7.06
C GLU A 211 4.27 9.75 -7.29
N TYR A 212 3.07 9.45 -6.78
CA TYR A 212 1.94 10.39 -6.85
C TYR A 212 2.15 11.63 -5.98
N VAL A 213 2.85 11.51 -4.85
CA VAL A 213 3.22 12.68 -4.03
C VAL A 213 4.17 13.60 -4.82
N VAL A 214 5.15 13.05 -5.52
CA VAL A 214 6.04 13.84 -6.40
C VAL A 214 5.23 14.54 -7.49
N TYR A 215 4.31 13.83 -8.14
CA TYR A 215 3.42 14.42 -9.13
C TYR A 215 2.55 15.55 -8.56
N MET A 216 1.98 15.36 -7.38
CA MET A 216 1.12 16.34 -6.74
C MET A 216 1.87 17.66 -6.46
N VAL A 217 3.11 17.57 -5.99
CA VAL A 217 3.91 18.74 -5.61
C VAL A 217 4.57 19.39 -6.83
N LYS A 218 5.24 18.60 -7.67
CA LYS A 218 6.02 19.09 -8.82
C LYS A 218 5.20 19.25 -10.11
N GLY A 219 4.06 18.59 -10.22
CA GLY A 219 3.25 18.56 -11.44
C GLY A 219 3.84 17.71 -12.57
N ARG A 220 4.90 16.93 -12.29
CA ARG A 220 5.58 16.06 -13.23
C ARG A 220 5.32 14.60 -12.92
N ASP A 221 4.88 13.82 -13.90
CA ASP A 221 4.69 12.37 -13.76
C ASP A 221 6.05 11.66 -13.80
N VAL A 222 6.35 10.93 -12.73
CA VAL A 222 7.65 10.25 -12.53
C VAL A 222 7.53 8.72 -12.55
N ARG A 223 6.39 8.15 -12.94
CA ARG A 223 6.13 6.70 -12.89
C ARG A 223 7.00 5.84 -13.81
N HIS A 224 7.70 6.43 -14.75
CA HIS A 224 8.52 5.71 -15.75
C HIS A 224 9.92 6.28 -15.86
N VAL A 225 10.40 6.94 -14.81
CA VAL A 225 11.76 7.47 -14.74
C VAL A 225 12.58 6.68 -13.72
N THR A 226 13.88 6.78 -13.78
CA THR A 226 14.78 6.08 -12.85
C THR A 226 14.74 6.69 -11.46
N VAL A 227 15.14 5.92 -10.45
CA VAL A 227 15.22 6.39 -9.05
C VAL A 227 16.12 7.63 -8.96
N GLU A 228 17.26 7.63 -9.66
CA GLU A 228 18.21 8.75 -9.71
C GLU A 228 17.61 10.00 -10.34
N GLU A 229 16.72 9.85 -11.30
CA GLU A 229 15.98 10.97 -11.90
C GLU A 229 14.96 11.55 -10.95
N ILE A 230 14.25 10.71 -10.20
CA ILE A 230 13.31 11.14 -9.15
C ILE A 230 14.07 11.92 -8.06
N GLU A 231 15.19 11.38 -7.58
CA GLU A 231 16.02 12.06 -6.57
C GLU A 231 16.52 13.44 -7.04
N ARG A 232 16.93 13.56 -8.31
CA ARG A 232 17.31 14.85 -8.88
C ARG A 232 16.15 15.82 -8.97
N GLU A 233 14.95 15.34 -9.34
CA GLU A 233 13.74 16.17 -9.41
C GLU A 233 13.33 16.70 -8.05
N VAL A 234 13.50 15.90 -7.02
CA VAL A 234 13.18 16.26 -5.62
C VAL A 234 14.14 17.33 -5.07
N GLN A 235 15.40 17.34 -5.51
CA GLN A 235 16.42 18.30 -5.06
C GLN A 235 16.34 19.66 -5.75
N GLN A 236 15.63 19.80 -6.85
CA GLN A 236 15.40 21.07 -7.58
C GLN A 236 14.19 21.82 -7.02
#